data_b2e345ccadecc1925d74a39b59787a77
#
_entry.id   b2e345ccadecc1925d74a39b59787a77
#
_cell.length_a   1.000
_cell.length_b   1.000
_cell.length_c   1.000
_cell.angle_alpha   90.00
_cell.angle_beta   90.00
_cell.angle_gamma   90.00
#
_symmetry.space_group_name_H-M   'P 1'
#
loop_
_entity.id
_entity.type
_entity.pdbx_description
1 polymer ?
#
loop_
_entity_poly.entity_id
_entity_poly.type
_entity_poly.pdbx_seq_one_letter_code
_entity_poly.pdbx_strand_id
1 'polypeptide(L)'
;MPVFIATGFPSPRIHTYSHCYTLEMAIQLGNSPARRNVELKAKLPSLETTRSLVQPLATTRLDDQHQVDIYFCAPQGRLKLRTINKQATQLIWYSRPDSSTSKTSHYVIARIDDPEGVQSALTGALGIRCRVDKHREIYLCDNVRVHLDTVAHLGDFLEFEAVLEPEMAPVTGHRQIAVLRQALSITDADLIQGAYVDLLEAAGAAAAQPPLPPISPQ
;
A
#
# COMPACT_ATOMS: atom_id res chain seq x y z
N MET A 1 12.69 19.58 68.59
CA MET A 1 12.42 18.53 67.63
C MET A 1 11.38 19.06 66.66
N PRO A 2 11.70 19.40 65.41
CA PRO A 2 10.69 19.79 64.41
C PRO A 2 10.17 18.61 63.67
N VAL A 3 8.84 18.57 63.48
CA VAL A 3 8.05 17.62 62.79
C VAL A 3 8.17 17.90 61.29
N PHE A 4 8.62 16.89 60.48
CA PHE A 4 8.62 16.95 59.03
C PHE A 4 7.21 16.62 58.49
N ILE A 5 6.58 17.59 57.85
CA ILE A 5 5.36 17.39 57.07
C ILE A 5 5.77 16.95 55.67
N ALA A 6 5.40 15.72 55.29
CA ALA A 6 5.58 15.22 53.95
C ALA A 6 4.52 15.79 53.00
N THR A 7 4.96 16.66 52.06
CA THR A 7 4.10 17.14 50.97
C THR A 7 4.06 16.10 49.85
N GLY A 8 2.90 15.46 49.69
CA GLY A 8 2.64 14.55 48.59
C GLY A 8 2.57 15.29 47.25
N PHE A 9 3.33 14.84 46.27
CA PHE A 9 3.20 15.27 44.87
C PHE A 9 1.97 14.66 44.24
N PRO A 10 1.16 15.42 43.50
CA PRO A 10 0.03 14.84 42.80
C PRO A 10 0.54 14.03 41.58
N SER A 11 0.06 12.80 41.45
CA SER A 11 0.28 11.93 40.27
C SER A 11 -0.24 12.61 39.01
N PRO A 12 0.48 12.51 37.87
CA PRO A 12 0.00 13.05 36.61
C PRO A 12 -1.22 12.25 36.15
N ARG A 13 -2.36 12.93 36.00
CA ARG A 13 -3.54 12.35 35.34
C ARG A 13 -3.21 12.11 33.87
N ILE A 14 -3.16 10.84 33.48
CA ILE A 14 -3.12 10.43 32.08
C ILE A 14 -4.47 10.78 31.48
N HIS A 15 -4.51 11.86 30.71
CA HIS A 15 -5.67 12.16 29.86
C HIS A 15 -5.60 11.21 28.67
N THR A 16 -6.44 10.18 28.70
CA THR A 16 -6.74 9.37 27.53
C THR A 16 -7.51 10.24 26.53
N TYR A 17 -6.80 10.80 25.57
CA TYR A 17 -7.42 11.41 24.40
C TYR A 17 -7.94 10.32 23.49
N SER A 18 -9.15 9.81 23.79
CA SER A 18 -9.95 9.04 22.84
C SER A 18 -10.60 10.03 21.88
N HIS A 19 -9.84 10.50 20.89
CA HIS A 19 -10.41 11.17 19.73
C HIS A 19 -10.43 10.17 18.59
N CYS A 20 -11.60 9.62 18.39
CA CYS A 20 -11.97 8.92 17.17
C CYS A 20 -12.00 9.98 16.06
N TYR A 21 -10.84 10.24 15.41
CA TYR A 21 -10.82 11.03 14.19
C TYR A 21 -11.49 10.21 13.10
N THR A 22 -12.65 10.66 12.65
CA THR A 22 -13.32 10.09 11.49
C THR A 22 -12.41 10.25 10.26
N LEU A 23 -12.47 9.28 9.35
CA LEU A 23 -11.67 9.23 8.12
C LEU A 23 -11.74 10.56 7.32
N GLU A 24 -12.86 11.29 7.42
CA GLU A 24 -13.09 12.59 6.79
C GLU A 24 -12.17 13.70 7.31
N MET A 25 -11.80 13.72 8.60
CA MET A 25 -10.89 14.73 9.14
C MET A 25 -9.43 14.50 8.75
N ALA A 26 -8.99 13.25 8.59
CA ALA A 26 -7.63 12.93 8.16
C ALA A 26 -7.35 13.35 6.71
N ILE A 27 -8.40 13.42 5.86
CA ILE A 27 -8.28 13.78 4.44
C ILE A 27 -8.10 15.30 4.23
N GLN A 28 -8.49 16.14 5.20
CA GLN A 28 -8.45 17.61 5.07
C GLN A 28 -7.09 18.25 5.44
N LEU A 29 -6.11 17.49 5.92
CA LEU A 29 -4.84 18.03 6.43
C LEU A 29 -3.71 18.17 5.41
N GLY A 30 -3.95 17.89 4.12
CA GLY A 30 -2.92 18.03 3.08
C GLY A 30 -3.47 18.65 1.79
N ASN A 31 -2.71 19.54 1.17
CA ASN A 31 -3.02 20.17 -0.12
C ASN A 31 -3.01 19.20 -1.33
N SER A 32 -2.72 17.92 -1.13
CA SER A 32 -2.83 16.89 -2.16
C SER A 32 -4.21 16.23 -2.04
N PRO A 33 -5.09 16.36 -3.05
CA PRO A 33 -6.41 15.73 -3.00
C PRO A 33 -6.25 14.21 -2.87
N ALA A 34 -6.97 13.63 -1.92
CA ALA A 34 -7.04 12.18 -1.80
C ALA A 34 -7.59 11.60 -3.10
N ARG A 35 -6.86 10.67 -3.69
CA ARG A 35 -7.27 9.95 -4.90
C ARG A 35 -8.02 8.70 -4.51
N ARG A 36 -8.85 8.22 -5.44
CA ARG A 36 -9.63 6.99 -5.25
C ARG A 36 -9.39 6.05 -6.42
N ASN A 37 -9.35 4.76 -6.12
CA ASN A 37 -9.46 3.72 -7.13
C ASN A 37 -10.36 2.59 -6.62
N VAL A 38 -10.77 1.73 -7.53
CA VAL A 38 -11.30 0.40 -7.20
C VAL A 38 -10.22 -0.60 -7.57
N GLU A 39 -9.90 -1.51 -6.68
CA GLU A 39 -8.85 -2.50 -6.90
C GLU A 39 -9.32 -3.93 -6.64
N LEU A 40 -8.72 -4.87 -7.33
CA LEU A 40 -8.89 -6.31 -7.13
C LEU A 40 -7.54 -6.99 -7.35
N LYS A 41 -7.24 -7.97 -6.51
CA LYS A 41 -5.99 -8.75 -6.60
C LYS A 41 -6.29 -10.23 -6.75
N ALA A 42 -5.51 -10.90 -7.61
CA ALA A 42 -5.58 -12.33 -7.80
C ALA A 42 -4.18 -12.96 -7.82
N LYS A 43 -4.06 -14.20 -7.38
CA LYS A 43 -2.89 -15.05 -7.55
C LYS A 43 -2.92 -15.60 -8.98
N LEU A 44 -1.76 -15.66 -9.62
CA LEU A 44 -1.66 -16.22 -10.96
C LEU A 44 -0.90 -17.56 -10.94
N PRO A 45 -1.38 -18.55 -11.70
CA PRO A 45 -0.61 -19.77 -11.94
C PRO A 45 0.51 -19.53 -12.97
N SER A 46 0.34 -18.57 -13.88
CA SER A 46 1.29 -18.23 -14.95
C SER A 46 1.13 -16.77 -15.39
N LEU A 47 2.20 -16.01 -15.31
CA LEU A 47 2.30 -14.66 -15.87
C LEU A 47 2.16 -14.68 -17.40
N GLU A 48 2.81 -15.63 -18.07
CA GLU A 48 2.84 -15.71 -19.54
C GLU A 48 1.43 -15.88 -20.14
N THR A 49 0.63 -16.78 -19.56
CA THR A 49 -0.76 -16.97 -20.00
C THR A 49 -1.57 -15.70 -19.84
N THR A 50 -1.46 -15.03 -18.67
CA THR A 50 -2.20 -13.80 -18.41
C THR A 50 -1.72 -12.65 -19.29
N ARG A 51 -0.40 -12.56 -19.55
CA ARG A 51 0.19 -11.57 -20.46
C ARG A 51 -0.41 -11.69 -21.87
N SER A 52 -0.52 -12.90 -22.40
CA SER A 52 -1.10 -13.16 -23.72
C SER A 52 -2.58 -12.76 -23.82
N LEU A 53 -3.32 -12.83 -22.70
CA LEU A 53 -4.73 -12.42 -22.65
C LEU A 53 -4.90 -10.91 -22.48
N VAL A 54 -4.02 -10.22 -21.71
CA VAL A 54 -4.16 -8.79 -21.45
C VAL A 54 -3.65 -7.93 -22.61
N GLN A 55 -2.61 -8.37 -23.33
CA GLN A 55 -2.02 -7.61 -24.43
C GLN A 55 -3.03 -7.12 -25.48
N PRO A 56 -3.95 -7.95 -26.00
CA PRO A 56 -4.93 -7.50 -27.00
C PRO A 56 -6.03 -6.60 -26.44
N LEU A 57 -6.19 -6.53 -25.10
CA LEU A 57 -7.17 -5.68 -24.44
C LEU A 57 -6.59 -4.31 -24.05
N ALA A 58 -5.27 -4.21 -24.01
CA ALA A 58 -4.60 -2.99 -23.57
C ALA A 58 -4.53 -1.95 -24.69
N THR A 59 -4.86 -0.71 -24.36
CA THR A 59 -4.67 0.46 -25.22
C THR A 59 -3.20 0.91 -25.23
N THR A 60 -2.50 0.67 -24.13
CA THR A 60 -1.09 1.07 -23.95
C THR A 60 -0.41 0.10 -22.98
N ARG A 61 0.87 -0.20 -23.22
CA ARG A 61 1.77 -0.84 -22.27
C ARG A 61 2.78 0.20 -21.81
N LEU A 62 2.93 0.37 -20.49
CA LEU A 62 3.96 1.23 -19.90
C LEU A 62 5.26 0.45 -19.69
N ASP A 63 6.36 1.17 -19.39
CA ASP A 63 7.63 0.55 -19.05
C ASP A 63 7.51 -0.29 -17.78
N ASP A 64 8.24 -1.40 -17.77
CA ASP A 64 8.31 -2.29 -16.62
C ASP A 64 9.00 -1.61 -15.44
N GLN A 65 8.54 -1.93 -14.25
CA GLN A 65 9.04 -1.32 -13.02
C GLN A 65 9.57 -2.37 -12.05
N HIS A 66 10.78 -2.18 -11.59
CA HIS A 66 11.24 -2.78 -10.34
C HIS A 66 10.82 -1.86 -9.19
N GLN A 67 9.99 -2.37 -8.28
CA GLN A 67 9.47 -1.62 -7.15
C GLN A 67 9.90 -2.24 -5.84
N VAL A 68 10.46 -1.41 -4.95
CA VAL A 68 10.74 -1.77 -3.56
C VAL A 68 9.88 -0.92 -2.66
N ASP A 69 8.96 -1.54 -1.92
CA ASP A 69 8.08 -0.91 -0.96
C ASP A 69 8.56 -1.22 0.46
N ILE A 70 8.91 -0.20 1.25
CA ILE A 70 9.17 -0.33 2.69
C ILE A 70 7.90 0.10 3.42
N TYR A 71 7.24 -0.84 4.09
CA TYR A 71 6.05 -0.60 4.89
C TYR A 71 6.43 -0.25 6.33
N PHE A 72 5.75 0.74 6.89
CA PHE A 72 5.92 1.19 8.27
C PHE A 72 4.73 0.77 9.14
N CYS A 73 4.95 0.70 10.46
CA CYS A 73 3.93 0.36 11.44
C CYS A 73 3.00 1.57 11.69
N ALA A 74 2.20 1.93 10.70
CA ALA A 74 1.25 3.04 10.79
C ALA A 74 0.03 2.63 11.63
N PRO A 75 -0.45 3.50 12.56
CA PRO A 75 -1.60 3.20 13.41
C PRO A 75 -2.93 3.17 12.63
N GLN A 76 -2.99 3.83 11.47
CA GLN A 76 -4.18 3.88 10.61
C GLN A 76 -3.79 3.70 9.15
N GLY A 77 -4.52 2.84 8.43
CA GLY A 77 -4.24 2.52 7.04
C GLY A 77 -2.91 1.80 6.85
N ARG A 78 -2.32 1.97 5.69
CA ARG A 78 -0.98 1.47 5.36
C ARG A 78 -0.12 2.60 4.82
N LEU A 79 1.09 2.73 5.35
CA LEU A 79 2.09 3.71 4.94
C LEU A 79 3.29 2.99 4.38
N LYS A 80 3.75 3.40 3.20
CA LYS A 80 4.95 2.85 2.58
C LYS A 80 5.77 3.89 1.85
N LEU A 81 7.06 3.68 1.84
CA LEU A 81 8.01 4.36 0.97
C LEU A 81 8.30 3.45 -0.21
N ARG A 82 7.98 3.88 -1.43
CA ARG A 82 8.19 3.14 -2.67
C ARG A 82 9.33 3.71 -3.46
N THR A 83 10.31 2.89 -3.79
CA THR A 83 11.34 3.22 -4.77
C THR A 83 11.04 2.50 -6.08
N ILE A 84 11.08 3.24 -7.21
CA ILE A 84 10.82 2.73 -8.56
C ILE A 84 12.10 2.82 -9.37
N ASN A 85 12.58 1.69 -9.91
CA ASN A 85 13.76 1.57 -10.76
C ASN A 85 15.03 2.22 -10.16
N LYS A 86 15.10 2.32 -8.81
CA LYS A 86 16.18 3.01 -8.07
C LYS A 86 16.32 4.52 -8.43
N GLN A 87 15.32 5.13 -9.04
CA GLN A 87 15.37 6.51 -9.55
C GLN A 87 14.35 7.44 -8.91
N ALA A 88 13.13 6.97 -8.68
CA ALA A 88 12.07 7.79 -8.13
C ALA A 88 11.55 7.21 -6.83
N THR A 89 11.30 8.07 -5.85
CA THR A 89 10.76 7.65 -4.56
C THR A 89 9.47 8.39 -4.24
N GLN A 90 8.53 7.66 -3.67
CA GLN A 90 7.19 8.13 -3.31
C GLN A 90 6.83 7.65 -1.90
N LEU A 91 6.29 8.53 -1.08
CA LEU A 91 5.60 8.18 0.14
C LEU A 91 4.11 7.99 -0.18
N ILE A 92 3.58 6.82 0.14
CA ILE A 92 2.21 6.44 -0.19
C ILE A 92 1.50 6.04 1.10
N TRP A 93 0.45 6.77 1.46
CA TRP A 93 -0.52 6.34 2.45
C TRP A 93 -1.80 5.91 1.76
N TYR A 94 -2.40 4.81 2.21
CA TYR A 94 -3.69 4.37 1.71
C TYR A 94 -4.51 3.66 2.77
N SER A 95 -5.84 3.74 2.60
CA SER A 95 -6.81 3.06 3.42
C SER A 95 -7.86 2.39 2.55
N ARG A 96 -8.14 1.12 2.83
CA ARG A 96 -9.15 0.32 2.17
C ARG A 96 -9.56 -0.87 3.04
N PRO A 97 -10.76 -1.44 2.89
CA PRO A 97 -11.13 -2.68 3.54
C PRO A 97 -10.28 -3.85 3.00
N ASP A 98 -9.97 -4.82 3.87
CA ASP A 98 -9.37 -6.08 3.46
C ASP A 98 -10.48 -7.04 3.02
N SER A 99 -10.63 -7.18 1.71
CA SER A 99 -11.65 -8.00 1.06
C SER A 99 -11.03 -8.76 -0.12
N SER A 100 -11.52 -9.95 -0.38
CA SER A 100 -11.20 -10.70 -1.61
C SER A 100 -11.99 -10.22 -2.83
N THR A 101 -13.07 -9.42 -2.63
CA THR A 101 -13.77 -8.78 -3.74
C THR A 101 -13.15 -7.44 -4.12
N SER A 102 -13.57 -6.85 -5.24
CA SER A 102 -13.13 -5.50 -5.61
C SER A 102 -13.57 -4.48 -4.56
N LYS A 103 -12.67 -3.56 -4.21
CA LYS A 103 -12.81 -2.62 -3.09
C LYS A 103 -12.33 -1.25 -3.46
N THR A 104 -12.98 -0.22 -2.92
CA THR A 104 -12.54 1.16 -3.05
C THR A 104 -11.38 1.44 -2.11
N SER A 105 -10.32 2.03 -2.63
CA SER A 105 -9.15 2.49 -1.89
C SER A 105 -9.04 4.00 -1.98
N HIS A 106 -8.72 4.62 -0.85
CA HIS A 106 -8.38 6.04 -0.74
C HIS A 106 -6.89 6.15 -0.51
N TYR A 107 -6.19 6.99 -1.27
CA TYR A 107 -4.75 7.11 -1.15
C TYR A 107 -4.22 8.51 -1.41
N VAL A 108 -3.05 8.78 -0.84
CA VAL A 108 -2.26 9.99 -1.06
C VAL A 108 -0.86 9.57 -1.49
N ILE A 109 -0.31 10.26 -2.49
CA ILE A 109 1.05 10.04 -2.97
C ILE A 109 1.81 11.36 -2.88
N ALA A 110 2.94 11.36 -2.18
CA ALA A 110 3.90 12.46 -2.16
C ALA A 110 5.21 12.02 -2.83
N ARG A 111 5.77 12.85 -3.69
CA ARG A 111 7.13 12.64 -4.23
C ARG A 111 8.15 12.97 -3.14
N ILE A 112 9.23 12.21 -3.10
CA ILE A 112 10.27 12.35 -2.09
C ILE A 112 11.60 12.64 -2.78
N ASP A 113 12.20 13.78 -2.44
CA ASP A 113 13.49 14.21 -2.98
C ASP A 113 14.66 13.76 -2.10
N ASP A 114 14.42 13.50 -0.80
CA ASP A 114 15.38 12.90 0.14
C ASP A 114 14.86 11.56 0.67
N PRO A 115 15.03 10.44 -0.06
CA PRO A 115 14.54 9.13 0.35
C PRO A 115 15.18 8.60 1.62
N GLU A 116 16.47 8.85 1.82
CA GLU A 116 17.23 8.32 2.95
C GLU A 116 16.83 9.00 4.26
N GLY A 117 16.73 10.33 4.25
CA GLY A 117 16.28 11.11 5.42
C GLY A 117 14.84 10.74 5.81
N VAL A 118 13.93 10.66 4.83
CA VAL A 118 12.53 10.26 5.08
C VAL A 118 12.44 8.83 5.60
N GLN A 119 13.18 7.88 5.01
CA GLN A 119 13.21 6.49 5.49
C GLN A 119 13.71 6.41 6.93
N SER A 120 14.80 7.11 7.25
CA SER A 120 15.40 7.14 8.58
C SER A 120 14.43 7.71 9.62
N ALA A 121 13.79 8.84 9.33
CA ALA A 121 12.81 9.47 10.20
C ALA A 121 11.60 8.57 10.47
N LEU A 122 11.03 7.97 9.41
CA LEU A 122 9.88 7.08 9.54
C LEU A 122 10.24 5.76 10.24
N THR A 123 11.46 5.25 10.03
CA THR A 123 11.95 4.07 10.75
C THR A 123 12.08 4.35 12.24
N GLY A 124 12.65 5.51 12.62
CA GLY A 124 12.78 5.90 14.02
C GLY A 124 11.44 6.17 14.70
N ALA A 125 10.49 6.78 13.97
CA ALA A 125 9.19 7.16 14.54
C ALA A 125 8.19 6.00 14.62
N LEU A 126 8.14 5.13 13.60
CA LEU A 126 7.10 4.12 13.43
C LEU A 126 7.63 2.68 13.46
N GLY A 127 8.90 2.48 13.19
CA GLY A 127 9.44 1.15 12.90
C GLY A 127 9.05 0.64 11.51
N ILE A 128 9.85 -0.29 11.00
CA ILE A 128 9.56 -0.98 9.73
C ILE A 128 8.71 -2.21 10.02
N ARG A 129 7.65 -2.37 9.24
CA ARG A 129 6.78 -3.54 9.27
C ARG A 129 7.31 -4.66 8.36
N CYS A 130 7.56 -4.32 7.09
CA CYS A 130 7.99 -5.29 6.09
C CYS A 130 8.53 -4.58 4.85
N ARG A 131 9.37 -5.27 4.07
CA ARG A 131 9.82 -4.86 2.74
C ARG A 131 9.17 -5.76 1.69
N VAL A 132 8.60 -5.18 0.64
CA VAL A 132 8.06 -5.89 -0.53
C VAL A 132 8.91 -5.53 -1.73
N ASP A 133 9.49 -6.53 -2.38
CA ASP A 133 10.29 -6.40 -3.59
C ASP A 133 9.56 -7.07 -4.75
N LYS A 134 9.36 -6.36 -5.87
CA LYS A 134 8.59 -6.88 -7.00
C LYS A 134 8.98 -6.29 -8.33
N HIS A 135 8.79 -7.07 -9.37
CA HIS A 135 8.76 -6.61 -10.76
C HIS A 135 7.32 -6.48 -11.21
N ARG A 136 6.99 -5.36 -11.90
CA ARG A 136 5.64 -5.03 -12.34
C ARG A 136 5.62 -4.67 -13.81
N GLU A 137 4.80 -5.38 -14.58
CA GLU A 137 4.37 -4.97 -15.91
C GLU A 137 3.06 -4.19 -15.78
N ILE A 138 2.87 -3.13 -16.58
CA ILE A 138 1.71 -2.24 -16.48
C ILE A 138 1.03 -2.13 -17.84
N TYR A 139 -0.22 -2.56 -17.91
CA TYR A 139 -1.09 -2.43 -19.08
C TYR A 139 -2.23 -1.48 -18.76
N LEU A 140 -2.56 -0.57 -19.69
CA LEU A 140 -3.70 0.34 -19.57
C LEU A 140 -4.86 -0.16 -20.43
N CYS A 141 -6.01 -0.37 -19.79
CA CYS A 141 -7.28 -0.67 -20.44
C CYS A 141 -8.22 0.47 -20.08
N ASP A 142 -8.22 1.53 -20.89
CA ASP A 142 -8.85 2.83 -20.59
C ASP A 142 -8.32 3.40 -19.25
N ASN A 143 -9.19 3.63 -18.27
CA ASN A 143 -8.81 4.09 -16.93
C ASN A 143 -8.45 2.96 -15.96
N VAL A 144 -8.46 1.71 -16.39
CA VAL A 144 -8.06 0.56 -15.58
C VAL A 144 -6.61 0.20 -15.87
N ARG A 145 -5.78 0.21 -14.83
CA ARG A 145 -4.44 -0.35 -14.87
C ARG A 145 -4.52 -1.83 -14.55
N VAL A 146 -3.94 -2.64 -15.39
CA VAL A 146 -3.75 -4.06 -15.16
C VAL A 146 -2.28 -4.27 -14.88
N HIS A 147 -1.96 -4.70 -13.68
CA HIS A 147 -0.60 -4.96 -13.22
C HIS A 147 -0.35 -6.46 -13.19
N LEU A 148 0.73 -6.90 -13.83
CA LEU A 148 1.26 -8.25 -13.65
C LEU A 148 2.49 -8.14 -12.78
N ASP A 149 2.43 -8.69 -11.57
CA ASP A 149 3.46 -8.57 -10.55
C ASP A 149 4.14 -9.92 -10.32
N THR A 150 5.47 -9.97 -10.38
CA THR A 150 6.27 -11.01 -9.75
C THR A 150 6.80 -10.50 -8.43
N VAL A 151 6.33 -11.05 -7.32
CA VAL A 151 6.69 -10.63 -5.96
C VAL A 151 7.66 -11.62 -5.35
N ALA A 152 8.80 -11.13 -4.89
CA ALA A 152 9.81 -11.96 -4.22
C ALA A 152 9.17 -12.74 -3.05
N HIS A 153 9.47 -14.03 -2.98
CA HIS A 153 8.96 -15.00 -1.99
C HIS A 153 7.45 -15.32 -2.06
N LEU A 154 6.68 -14.67 -2.95
CA LEU A 154 5.25 -14.94 -3.10
C LEU A 154 4.88 -15.48 -4.48
N GLY A 155 5.66 -15.17 -5.54
CA GLY A 155 5.37 -15.52 -6.93
C GLY A 155 4.48 -14.52 -7.65
N ASP A 156 3.63 -14.98 -8.57
CA ASP A 156 2.98 -14.15 -9.56
C ASP A 156 1.55 -13.75 -9.19
N PHE A 157 1.21 -12.50 -9.51
CA PHE A 157 -0.08 -11.89 -9.18
C PHE A 157 -0.56 -10.99 -10.30
N LEU A 158 -1.88 -10.82 -10.35
CA LEU A 158 -2.56 -9.79 -11.12
C LEU A 158 -3.20 -8.81 -10.15
N GLU A 159 -3.13 -7.52 -10.48
CA GLU A 159 -3.86 -6.47 -9.78
C GLU A 159 -4.56 -5.58 -10.80
N PHE A 160 -5.87 -5.44 -10.66
CA PHE A 160 -6.63 -4.41 -11.35
C PHE A 160 -6.69 -3.16 -10.48
N GLU A 161 -6.55 -1.99 -11.11
CA GLU A 161 -6.68 -0.69 -10.46
C GLU A 161 -7.48 0.25 -11.37
N ALA A 162 -8.80 0.34 -11.16
CA ALA A 162 -9.66 1.31 -11.86
C ALA A 162 -9.52 2.68 -11.17
N VAL A 163 -8.80 3.60 -11.81
CA VAL A 163 -8.61 4.96 -11.30
C VAL A 163 -9.91 5.73 -11.45
N LEU A 164 -10.38 6.32 -10.35
CA LEU A 164 -11.62 7.08 -10.31
C LEU A 164 -11.34 8.57 -10.40
N GLU A 165 -11.88 9.22 -11.44
CA GLU A 165 -11.97 10.67 -11.49
C GLU A 165 -12.87 11.18 -10.34
N PRO A 166 -12.74 12.45 -9.92
CA PRO A 166 -13.48 12.99 -8.76
C PRO A 166 -14.97 12.70 -8.81
N GLU A 167 -15.60 12.86 -9.98
CA GLU A 167 -17.04 12.69 -10.19
C GLU A 167 -17.47 11.25 -10.51
N MET A 168 -16.51 10.34 -10.70
CA MET A 168 -16.80 8.96 -11.06
C MET A 168 -17.26 8.16 -9.83
N ALA A 169 -18.45 7.56 -9.94
CA ALA A 169 -18.97 6.68 -8.90
C ALA A 169 -18.16 5.36 -8.83
N PRO A 170 -17.86 4.82 -7.64
CA PRO A 170 -17.12 3.57 -7.49
C PRO A 170 -17.73 2.38 -8.23
N VAL A 171 -19.06 2.33 -8.40
CA VAL A 171 -19.76 1.27 -9.13
C VAL A 171 -19.27 1.13 -10.58
N THR A 172 -18.83 2.23 -11.20
CA THR A 172 -18.25 2.20 -12.55
C THR A 172 -16.94 1.42 -12.55
N GLY A 173 -16.03 1.70 -11.62
CA GLY A 173 -14.78 0.96 -11.48
C GLY A 173 -14.99 -0.53 -11.16
N HIS A 174 -15.95 -0.85 -10.28
CA HIS A 174 -16.32 -2.24 -10.00
C HIS A 174 -16.78 -2.99 -11.24
N ARG A 175 -17.61 -2.35 -12.08
CA ARG A 175 -18.10 -2.93 -13.34
C ARG A 175 -16.97 -3.14 -14.34
N GLN A 176 -16.09 -2.17 -14.52
CA GLN A 176 -14.93 -2.27 -15.43
C GLN A 176 -14.02 -3.41 -15.03
N ILE A 177 -13.69 -3.54 -13.73
CA ILE A 177 -12.88 -4.65 -13.22
C ILE A 177 -13.59 -5.99 -13.44
N ALA A 178 -14.90 -6.08 -13.26
CA ALA A 178 -15.65 -7.32 -13.48
C ALA A 178 -15.56 -7.79 -14.94
N VAL A 179 -15.65 -6.87 -15.91
CA VAL A 179 -15.49 -7.18 -17.34
C VAL A 179 -14.09 -7.70 -17.64
N LEU A 180 -13.04 -6.99 -17.19
CA LEU A 180 -11.65 -7.40 -17.41
C LEU A 180 -11.33 -8.71 -16.70
N ARG A 181 -11.84 -8.92 -15.51
CA ARG A 181 -11.71 -10.15 -14.75
C ARG A 181 -12.24 -11.36 -15.55
N GLN A 182 -13.43 -11.21 -16.14
CA GLN A 182 -14.03 -12.25 -16.99
C GLN A 182 -13.19 -12.50 -18.25
N ALA A 183 -12.74 -11.44 -18.93
CA ALA A 183 -11.92 -11.54 -20.13
C ALA A 183 -10.57 -12.23 -19.88
N LEU A 184 -9.99 -12.05 -18.68
CA LEU A 184 -8.75 -12.70 -18.27
C LEU A 184 -8.96 -14.04 -17.55
N SER A 185 -10.20 -14.55 -17.51
CA SER A 185 -10.57 -15.85 -16.90
C SER A 185 -10.18 -15.99 -15.43
N ILE A 186 -10.17 -14.87 -14.66
CA ILE A 186 -9.87 -14.87 -13.22
C ILE A 186 -11.11 -15.30 -12.45
N THR A 187 -11.01 -16.40 -11.71
CA THR A 187 -12.08 -16.99 -10.91
C THR A 187 -12.10 -16.48 -9.45
N ASP A 188 -13.14 -16.82 -8.70
CA ASP A 188 -13.20 -16.47 -7.25
C ASP A 188 -12.10 -17.17 -6.45
N ALA A 189 -11.67 -18.35 -6.87
CA ALA A 189 -10.62 -19.12 -6.22
C ALA A 189 -9.24 -18.45 -6.32
N ASP A 190 -9.03 -17.61 -7.33
CA ASP A 190 -7.76 -16.91 -7.55
C ASP A 190 -7.66 -15.64 -6.71
N LEU A 191 -8.79 -15.13 -6.17
CA LEU A 191 -8.86 -13.84 -5.51
C LEU A 191 -8.11 -13.82 -4.18
N ILE A 192 -7.38 -12.74 -3.95
CA ILE A 192 -6.54 -12.54 -2.77
C ILE A 192 -7.10 -11.42 -1.90
N GLN A 193 -7.21 -11.71 -0.60
CA GLN A 193 -7.47 -10.72 0.42
C GLN A 193 -6.15 -10.09 0.92
N GLY A 194 -6.18 -8.82 1.30
CA GLY A 194 -5.03 -8.13 1.87
C GLY A 194 -4.06 -7.52 0.85
N ALA A 195 -2.89 -7.15 1.33
CA ALA A 195 -1.78 -6.61 0.56
C ALA A 195 -0.61 -7.61 0.54
N TYR A 196 0.40 -7.37 -0.31
CA TYR A 196 1.60 -8.23 -0.34
C TYR A 196 2.34 -8.28 1.01
N VAL A 197 2.35 -7.17 1.75
CA VAL A 197 2.90 -7.14 3.11
C VAL A 197 2.22 -8.14 4.03
N ASP A 198 0.89 -8.24 3.98
CA ASP A 198 0.12 -9.17 4.81
C ASP A 198 0.39 -10.63 4.41
N LEU A 199 0.58 -10.90 3.11
CA LEU A 199 0.93 -12.23 2.60
C LEU A 199 2.35 -12.65 2.98
N LEU A 200 3.33 -11.73 2.94
CA LEU A 200 4.71 -12.01 3.36
C LEU A 200 4.78 -12.30 4.86
N GLU A 201 4.04 -11.58 5.68
CA GLU A 201 3.95 -11.85 7.12
C GLU A 201 3.33 -13.23 7.39
N ALA A 202 2.22 -13.55 6.73
CA ALA A 202 1.56 -14.84 6.86
C ALA A 202 2.45 -16.03 6.40
N ALA A 203 3.30 -15.80 5.39
CA ALA A 203 4.27 -16.77 4.90
C ALA A 203 5.53 -16.88 5.77
N GLY A 204 5.69 -16.07 6.83
CA GLY A 204 6.92 -15.99 7.64
C GLY A 204 8.12 -15.38 6.90
N ALA A 205 7.93 -14.86 5.68
CA ALA A 205 8.99 -14.31 4.85
C ALA A 205 9.39 -12.88 5.26
N ALA A 206 8.57 -12.19 6.05
CA ALA A 206 8.85 -10.86 6.56
C ALA A 206 10.06 -10.83 7.51
N ALA A 207 10.29 -11.92 8.26
CA ALA A 207 11.38 -12.05 9.22
C ALA A 207 12.74 -12.37 8.57
N ALA A 208 12.76 -12.78 7.30
CA ALA A 208 13.99 -13.15 6.57
C ALA A 208 14.73 -11.94 5.96
N GLN A 209 14.22 -10.73 6.17
CA GLN A 209 14.81 -9.52 5.59
C GLN A 209 15.95 -9.00 6.50
N PRO A 210 17.12 -8.64 5.93
CA PRO A 210 18.21 -8.13 6.73
C PRO A 210 17.79 -6.84 7.45
N PRO A 211 18.20 -6.66 8.71
CA PRO A 211 17.99 -5.40 9.40
C PRO A 211 18.64 -4.27 8.61
N LEU A 212 17.97 -3.12 8.54
CA LEU A 212 18.58 -1.92 7.98
C LEU A 212 19.83 -1.56 8.80
N PRO A 213 20.90 -1.03 8.16
CA PRO A 213 22.08 -0.60 8.87
C PRO A 213 21.67 0.44 9.94
N PRO A 214 22.30 0.41 11.13
CA PRO A 214 22.03 1.37 12.17
C PRO A 214 22.33 2.78 11.66
N ILE A 215 21.48 3.74 12.05
CA ILE A 215 21.72 5.17 11.83
C ILE A 215 22.97 5.52 12.64
N SER A 216 24.09 5.82 11.95
CA SER A 216 25.28 6.33 12.63
C SER A 216 24.97 7.71 13.18
N PRO A 217 25.13 7.98 14.49
CA PRO A 217 25.03 9.32 15.02
C PRO A 217 26.14 10.19 14.39
N GLN A 218 25.74 11.34 13.81
CA GLN A 218 26.67 12.39 13.40
C GLN A 218 27.09 13.21 14.60
#